data_3ad4456cbc725d0a9448091afd3c03f2
#
_entry.id   3ad4456cbc725d0a9448091afd3c03f2
#
_cell.length_a   1.000
_cell.length_b   1.000
_cell.length_c   1.000
_cell.angle_alpha   90.00
_cell.angle_beta   90.00
_cell.angle_gamma   90.00
#
_symmetry.space_group_name_H-M   'P 1'
#
loop_
_entity.id
_entity.type
_entity.pdbx_description
1 polymer ?
#
loop_
_entity_poly.entity_id
_entity_poly.type
_entity_poly.pdbx_seq_one_letter_code
_entity_poly.pdbx_strand_id
1 'polypeptide(L)'
;DCGPQLHQALHQIADAQWGVLLYLRQEGRGIGLVNKLRAYALQDQGFDTVDANVRLGFAVDARDFSVAARMLDLLGIGGVRLLTNNPQKVAGLQAAGIEVVERLPIILPANPHNERYLATKRDRTGHQL
;
A
#
# COMPACT_ATOMS: atom_id res chain seq x y z
N ASP A 1 -7.78 7.51 -0.97
CA ASP A 1 -8.25 6.12 -0.78
C ASP A 1 -7.77 5.48 0.53
N CYS A 2 -6.72 6.02 1.19
CA CYS A 2 -6.12 5.41 2.38
C CYS A 2 -7.09 5.31 3.57
N GLY A 3 -7.87 6.34 3.85
CA GLY A 3 -8.84 6.33 4.95
C GLY A 3 -9.91 5.25 4.79
N PRO A 4 -10.65 5.25 3.68
CA PRO A 4 -11.63 4.21 3.39
C PRO A 4 -11.04 2.80 3.36
N GLN A 5 -9.82 2.62 2.83
CA GLN A 5 -9.14 1.32 2.85
C GLN A 5 -8.84 0.84 4.27
N LEU A 6 -8.38 1.73 5.15
CA LEU A 6 -8.13 1.41 6.56
C LEU A 6 -9.42 0.94 7.26
N HIS A 7 -10.52 1.68 7.09
CA HIS A 7 -11.81 1.32 7.65
C HIS A 7 -12.32 -0.02 7.11
N GLN A 8 -12.22 -0.23 5.80
CA GLN A 8 -12.64 -1.48 5.18
C GLN A 8 -11.80 -2.67 5.69
N ALA A 9 -10.50 -2.50 5.85
CA ALA A 9 -9.63 -3.53 6.41
C ALA A 9 -10.04 -3.90 7.85
N LEU A 10 -10.32 -2.91 8.68
CA LEU A 10 -10.79 -3.14 10.05
C LEU A 10 -12.11 -3.91 10.08
N HIS A 11 -13.06 -3.57 9.21
CA HIS A 11 -14.33 -4.30 9.09
C HIS A 11 -14.11 -5.75 8.66
N GLN A 12 -13.30 -5.99 7.66
CA GLN A 12 -13.00 -7.35 7.19
C GLN A 12 -12.32 -8.21 8.26
N ILE A 13 -11.39 -7.61 9.03
CA ILE A 13 -10.74 -8.29 10.14
C ILE A 13 -11.75 -8.62 11.25
N ALA A 14 -12.63 -7.69 11.58
CA ALA A 14 -13.68 -7.90 12.58
C ALA A 14 -14.64 -9.01 12.16
N ASP A 15 -15.06 -9.04 10.90
CA ASP A 15 -15.95 -10.08 10.36
C ASP A 15 -15.28 -11.45 10.36
N ALA A 16 -13.96 -11.51 10.17
CA ALA A 16 -13.18 -12.74 10.27
C ALA A 16 -12.93 -13.20 11.71
N GLN A 17 -13.36 -12.43 12.70
CA GLN A 17 -13.24 -12.67 14.15
C GLN A 17 -11.82 -12.61 14.69
N TRP A 18 -10.78 -12.68 13.85
CA TRP A 18 -9.39 -12.57 14.25
C TRP A 18 -8.54 -12.02 13.10
N GLY A 19 -7.58 -11.19 13.44
CA GLY A 19 -6.65 -10.64 12.48
C GLY A 19 -5.77 -9.56 13.10
N VAL A 20 -4.84 -9.05 12.31
CA VAL A 20 -3.89 -8.02 12.74
C VAL A 20 -3.87 -6.92 11.70
N LEU A 21 -3.92 -5.68 12.17
CA LEU A 21 -3.66 -4.49 11.36
C LEU A 21 -2.35 -3.86 11.83
N LEU A 22 -1.36 -3.82 10.94
CA LEU A 22 -0.09 -3.14 11.20
C LEU A 22 -0.13 -1.76 10.55
N TYR A 23 -0.11 -0.72 11.36
CA TYR A 23 -0.08 0.66 10.89
C TYR A 23 1.35 1.19 10.88
N LEU A 24 1.97 1.20 9.70
CA LEU A 24 3.35 1.62 9.54
C LEU A 24 3.43 3.12 9.20
N ARG A 25 4.31 3.84 9.88
CA ARG A 25 4.52 5.27 9.64
C ARG A 25 5.46 5.51 8.46
N GLN A 26 5.03 5.11 7.28
CA GLN A 26 5.77 5.25 6.02
C GLN A 26 4.94 6.03 4.99
N GLU A 27 4.55 7.24 5.37
CA GLU A 27 3.69 8.12 4.56
C GLU A 27 4.33 8.39 3.18
N GLY A 28 3.47 8.53 2.16
CA GLY A 28 3.92 8.78 0.80
C GLY A 28 4.77 7.65 0.22
N ARG A 29 4.50 6.39 0.59
CA ARG A 29 5.31 5.22 0.22
C ARG A 29 6.77 5.35 0.70
N GLY A 30 6.95 5.90 1.89
CA GLY A 30 8.25 6.04 2.55
C GLY A 30 8.97 7.36 2.33
N ILE A 31 8.44 8.26 1.49
CA ILE A 31 9.09 9.56 1.22
C ILE A 31 8.67 10.69 2.18
N GLY A 32 7.66 10.44 3.00
CA GLY A 32 7.15 11.41 3.97
C GLY A 32 6.06 12.33 3.41
N LEU A 33 5.38 13.04 4.31
CA LEU A 33 4.23 13.88 3.94
C LEU A 33 4.62 15.07 3.05
N VAL A 34 5.72 15.75 3.35
CA VAL A 34 6.14 16.93 2.59
C VAL A 34 6.41 16.55 1.13
N ASN A 35 7.16 15.49 0.90
CA ASN A 35 7.46 15.01 -0.46
C ASN A 35 6.21 14.44 -1.16
N LYS A 36 5.28 13.86 -0.42
CA LYS A 36 3.97 13.47 -0.95
C LYS A 36 3.20 14.68 -1.47
N LEU A 37 3.20 15.79 -0.75
CA LEU A 37 2.56 17.03 -1.22
C LEU A 37 3.27 17.63 -2.42
N ARG A 38 4.60 17.56 -2.48
CA ARG A 38 5.38 17.96 -3.67
C ARG A 38 5.01 17.10 -4.88
N ALA A 39 4.85 15.79 -4.69
CA ALA A 39 4.39 14.90 -5.76
C ALA A 39 2.99 15.27 -6.24
N TYR A 40 2.07 15.62 -5.34
CA TYR A 40 0.74 16.11 -5.71
C TYR A 40 0.79 17.39 -6.53
N ALA A 41 1.66 18.34 -6.18
CA ALA A 41 1.85 19.55 -6.97
C ALA A 41 2.32 19.24 -8.40
N LEU A 42 3.19 18.26 -8.58
CA LEU A 42 3.61 17.80 -9.92
C LEU A 42 2.47 17.10 -10.67
N GLN A 43 1.62 16.34 -9.97
CA GLN A 43 0.43 15.73 -10.56
C GLN A 43 -0.54 16.79 -11.08
N ASP A 44 -0.71 17.89 -10.37
CA ASP A 44 -1.52 19.04 -10.83
C ASP A 44 -0.95 19.67 -12.11
N GLN A 45 0.36 19.52 -12.37
CA GLN A 45 1.02 19.95 -13.60
C GLN A 45 0.96 18.90 -14.74
N GLY A 46 0.29 17.77 -14.53
CA GLY A 46 0.09 16.72 -15.51
C GLY A 46 0.96 15.47 -15.35
N PHE A 47 1.91 15.44 -14.42
CA PHE A 47 2.66 14.23 -14.12
C PHE A 47 1.75 13.20 -13.43
N ASP A 48 1.92 11.89 -13.68
CA ASP A 48 1.28 10.85 -12.88
C ASP A 48 2.10 10.58 -11.60
N THR A 49 1.58 9.72 -10.72
CA THR A 49 2.24 9.41 -9.44
C THR A 49 3.66 8.86 -9.63
N VAL A 50 3.87 8.01 -10.63
CA VAL A 50 5.18 7.41 -10.91
C VAL A 50 6.16 8.48 -11.39
N ASP A 51 5.77 9.27 -12.39
CA ASP A 51 6.62 10.33 -12.97
C ASP A 51 6.91 11.44 -11.95
N ALA A 52 5.95 11.80 -11.11
CA ALA A 52 6.14 12.78 -10.03
C ALA A 52 7.21 12.33 -9.04
N ASN A 53 7.18 11.08 -8.59
CA ASN A 53 8.19 10.53 -7.67
C ASN A 53 9.58 10.46 -8.32
N VAL A 54 9.67 10.02 -9.57
CA VAL A 54 10.93 9.95 -10.32
C VAL A 54 11.52 11.35 -10.50
N ARG A 55 10.69 12.35 -10.84
CA ARG A 55 11.15 13.74 -11.01
C ARG A 55 11.68 14.34 -9.71
N LEU A 56 11.16 13.94 -8.56
CA LEU A 56 11.67 14.35 -7.24
C LEU A 56 12.91 13.54 -6.79
N GLY A 57 13.34 12.55 -7.58
CA GLY A 57 14.50 11.71 -7.27
C GLY A 57 14.22 10.55 -6.32
N PHE A 58 12.95 10.17 -6.15
CA PHE A 58 12.56 9.05 -5.30
C PHE A 58 12.23 7.79 -6.11
N ALA A 59 12.39 6.64 -5.45
CA ALA A 59 11.83 5.40 -5.97
C ALA A 59 10.30 5.47 -6.03
N VAL A 60 9.68 4.68 -6.89
CA VAL A 60 8.21 4.59 -7.00
C VAL A 60 7.59 4.13 -5.69
N ASP A 61 8.25 3.23 -4.99
CA ASP A 61 7.88 2.77 -3.65
C ASP A 61 9.14 2.58 -2.81
N ALA A 62 9.31 3.43 -1.81
CA ALA A 62 10.47 3.43 -0.91
C ALA A 62 10.15 2.74 0.44
N ARG A 63 8.99 2.06 0.56
CA ARG A 63 8.62 1.38 1.82
C ARG A 63 9.51 0.19 2.08
N ASP A 64 9.84 -0.01 3.35
CA ASP A 64 10.51 -1.18 3.85
C ASP A 64 9.52 -2.07 4.62
N PHE A 65 9.30 -3.28 4.14
CA PHE A 65 8.38 -4.25 4.76
C PHE A 65 9.06 -5.18 5.77
N SER A 66 10.38 -5.08 5.96
CA SER A 66 11.10 -5.89 6.94
C SER A 66 10.63 -5.62 8.36
N VAL A 67 10.25 -4.37 8.67
CA VAL A 67 9.66 -3.99 9.95
C VAL A 67 8.35 -4.74 10.19
N ALA A 68 7.47 -4.81 9.20
CA ALA A 68 6.22 -5.57 9.30
C ALA A 68 6.49 -7.05 9.53
N ALA A 69 7.43 -7.63 8.82
CA ALA A 69 7.84 -9.03 9.01
C ALA A 69 8.34 -9.28 10.43
N ARG A 70 9.16 -8.37 10.97
CA ARG A 70 9.65 -8.47 12.35
C ARG A 70 8.53 -8.37 13.38
N MET A 71 7.57 -7.46 13.16
CA MET A 71 6.40 -7.33 14.05
C MET A 71 5.56 -8.61 14.05
N LEU A 72 5.31 -9.20 12.90
CA LEU A 72 4.59 -10.47 12.78
C LEU A 72 5.33 -11.61 13.47
N ASP A 73 6.63 -11.68 13.31
CA ASP A 73 7.48 -12.68 13.95
C ASP A 73 7.41 -12.56 15.50
N LEU A 74 7.47 -11.34 16.03
CA LEU A 74 7.33 -11.08 17.46
C LEU A 74 5.94 -11.42 18.01
N LEU A 75 4.91 -11.37 17.16
CA LEU A 75 3.55 -11.81 17.51
C LEU A 75 3.35 -13.32 17.34
N GLY A 76 4.36 -14.05 16.89
CA GLY A 76 4.28 -15.48 16.63
C GLY A 76 3.52 -15.85 15.37
N ILE A 77 3.40 -14.94 14.41
CA ILE A 77 2.65 -15.12 13.16
C ILE A 77 3.63 -15.44 12.03
N GLY A 78 3.61 -16.69 11.54
CA GLY A 78 4.47 -17.13 10.44
C GLY A 78 3.84 -17.07 9.06
N GLY A 79 2.52 -17.14 8.98
CA GLY A 79 1.76 -17.11 7.73
C GLY A 79 0.56 -16.18 7.83
N VAL A 80 0.23 -15.49 6.72
CA VAL A 80 -0.86 -14.50 6.68
C VAL A 80 -1.71 -14.64 5.43
N ARG A 81 -2.98 -14.29 5.55
CA ARG A 81 -3.81 -13.87 4.43
C ARG A 81 -3.73 -12.35 4.36
N LEU A 82 -3.19 -11.83 3.29
CA LEU A 82 -2.85 -10.41 3.19
C LEU A 82 -3.93 -9.64 2.41
N LEU A 83 -4.52 -8.64 3.05
CA LEU A 83 -5.40 -7.68 2.40
C LEU A 83 -4.57 -6.68 1.59
N THR A 84 -4.57 -6.81 0.30
CA THR A 84 -3.89 -5.87 -0.61
C THR A 84 -4.33 -6.07 -2.06
N ASN A 85 -4.24 -5.00 -2.84
CA ASN A 85 -4.36 -5.04 -4.29
C ASN A 85 -2.99 -4.98 -4.98
N ASN A 86 -1.90 -4.86 -4.22
CA ASN A 86 -0.55 -4.66 -4.74
C ASN A 86 0.28 -5.96 -4.68
N PRO A 87 0.57 -6.58 -5.85
CA PRO A 87 1.41 -7.78 -5.89
C PRO A 87 2.82 -7.58 -5.34
N GLN A 88 3.37 -6.37 -5.46
CA GLN A 88 4.70 -6.06 -4.94
C GLN A 88 4.75 -6.09 -3.41
N LYS A 89 3.65 -5.77 -2.74
CA LYS A 89 3.55 -5.89 -1.28
C LYS A 89 3.62 -7.37 -0.87
N VAL A 90 2.96 -8.26 -1.60
CA VAL A 90 3.06 -9.70 -1.39
C VAL A 90 4.51 -10.17 -1.54
N ALA A 91 5.15 -9.80 -2.64
CA ALA A 91 6.54 -10.16 -2.90
C ALA A 91 7.50 -9.60 -1.84
N GLY A 92 7.28 -8.37 -1.38
CA GLY A 92 8.09 -7.72 -0.34
C GLY A 92 8.02 -8.45 1.01
N LEU A 93 6.83 -8.87 1.43
CA LEU A 93 6.66 -9.65 2.66
C LEU A 93 7.26 -11.05 2.53
N GLN A 94 7.08 -11.71 1.39
CA GLN A 94 7.68 -13.01 1.13
C GLN A 94 9.21 -12.95 1.16
N ALA A 95 9.81 -11.94 0.55
CA ALA A 95 11.25 -11.70 0.59
C ALA A 95 11.76 -11.44 2.01
N ALA A 96 10.93 -10.89 2.90
CA ALA A 96 11.24 -10.67 4.30
C ALA A 96 10.98 -11.89 5.21
N GLY A 97 10.58 -13.02 4.65
CA GLY A 97 10.43 -14.30 5.37
C GLY A 97 9.02 -14.60 5.88
N ILE A 98 8.02 -13.82 5.51
CA ILE A 98 6.61 -14.08 5.86
C ILE A 98 5.95 -14.90 4.75
N GLU A 99 5.30 -16.00 5.12
CA GLU A 99 4.48 -16.78 4.21
C GLU A 99 3.16 -16.05 3.93
N VAL A 100 2.91 -15.67 2.68
CA VAL A 100 1.62 -15.13 2.24
C VAL A 100 0.81 -16.29 1.65
N VAL A 101 -0.11 -16.82 2.44
CA VAL A 101 -0.93 -17.97 2.09
C VAL A 101 -1.97 -17.61 1.03
N GLU A 102 -2.53 -16.42 1.13
CA GLU A 102 -3.58 -15.94 0.24
C GLU A 102 -3.54 -14.41 0.19
N ARG A 103 -3.81 -13.85 -0.99
CA ARG A 103 -4.06 -12.42 -1.16
C ARG A 103 -5.57 -12.18 -1.20
N LEU A 104 -6.05 -11.29 -0.34
CA LEU A 104 -7.45 -10.86 -0.32
C LEU A 104 -7.55 -9.44 -0.90
N PRO A 105 -8.47 -9.19 -1.83
CA PRO A 105 -8.65 -7.86 -2.40
C PRO A 105 -9.25 -6.88 -1.37
N ILE A 106 -8.92 -5.60 -1.54
CA ILE A 106 -9.53 -4.49 -0.80
C ILE A 106 -9.91 -3.41 -1.79
N ILE A 107 -10.93 -3.66 -2.58
CA ILE A 107 -11.36 -2.78 -3.67
C ILE A 107 -12.50 -1.89 -3.17
N LEU A 108 -12.31 -0.58 -3.36
CA LEU A 108 -13.30 0.44 -3.05
C LEU A 108 -13.67 1.21 -4.33
N PRO A 109 -14.89 1.74 -4.43
CA PRO A 109 -15.28 2.58 -5.57
C PRO A 109 -14.35 3.78 -5.73
N ALA A 110 -13.96 4.07 -6.96
CA ALA A 110 -13.25 5.30 -7.29
C ALA A 110 -14.19 6.51 -7.15
N ASN A 111 -13.61 7.67 -6.90
CA ASN A 111 -14.32 8.95 -6.89
C ASN A 111 -13.58 9.96 -7.79
N PRO A 112 -14.19 11.14 -8.12
CA PRO A 112 -13.54 12.11 -9.00
C PRO A 112 -12.18 12.62 -8.54
N HIS A 113 -11.88 12.51 -7.25
CA HIS A 113 -10.62 13.00 -6.68
C HIS A 113 -9.48 11.96 -6.75
N ASN A 114 -9.79 10.67 -6.83
CA ASN A 114 -8.80 9.60 -6.80
C ASN A 114 -8.80 8.68 -8.03
N GLU A 115 -9.73 8.87 -8.96
CA GLU A 115 -9.88 8.01 -10.15
C GLU A 115 -8.58 7.92 -10.96
N ARG A 116 -7.97 9.07 -11.24
CA ARG A 116 -6.69 9.12 -11.97
C ARG A 116 -5.56 8.44 -11.21
N TYR A 117 -5.51 8.63 -9.90
CA TYR A 117 -4.51 8.00 -9.03
C TYR A 117 -4.67 6.47 -9.01
N LEU A 118 -5.89 5.97 -8.90
CA LEU A 118 -6.16 4.53 -8.94
C LEU A 118 -5.87 3.93 -10.32
N ALA A 119 -6.18 4.64 -11.40
CA ALA A 119 -5.83 4.24 -12.75
C ALA A 119 -4.31 4.12 -12.92
N THR A 120 -3.54 5.06 -12.41
CA THR A 120 -2.07 4.99 -12.41
C THR A 120 -1.55 3.77 -11.64
N LYS A 121 -2.11 3.49 -10.49
CA LYS A 121 -1.76 2.28 -9.72
C LYS A 121 -2.01 1.01 -10.51
N ARG A 122 -3.18 0.90 -11.16
CA ARG A 122 -3.52 -0.25 -11.98
C ARG A 122 -2.59 -0.38 -13.19
N ASP A 123 -2.44 0.70 -13.94
CA ASP A 123 -1.83 0.67 -15.28
C ASP A 123 -0.30 0.68 -15.22
N ARG A 124 0.31 1.34 -14.24
CA ARG A 124 1.76 1.53 -14.14
C ARG A 124 2.43 0.79 -12.99
N THR A 125 1.72 0.45 -11.93
CA THR A 125 2.29 -0.23 -10.75
C THR A 125 1.70 -1.61 -10.50
N GLY A 126 0.88 -2.11 -11.40
CA GLY A 126 0.39 -3.48 -11.41
C GLY A 126 -0.65 -3.81 -10.33
N HIS A 127 -1.28 -2.81 -9.72
CA HIS A 127 -2.35 -3.03 -8.76
C HIS A 127 -3.54 -3.74 -9.41
N GLN A 128 -4.09 -4.72 -8.74
CA GLN A 128 -5.25 -5.50 -9.19
C GLN A 128 -6.54 -4.83 -8.72
N LEU A 129 -6.91 -3.79 -9.42
CA LEU A 129 -8.09 -2.95 -9.13
C LEU A 129 -9.22 -3.18 -10.13
#